data_bff89e2a215ab46c439e78a110bab42c
#
_entry.id   bff89e2a215ab46c439e78a110bab42c
#
_cell.length_a   1.000
_cell.length_b   1.000
_cell.length_c   1.000
_cell.angle_alpha   90.00
_cell.angle_beta   90.00
_cell.angle_gamma   90.00
#
_symmetry.space_group_name_H-M   'P 1'
#
loop_
_entity.id
_entity.type
_entity.pdbx_description
1 polymer ?
#
loop_
_entity_poly.entity_id
_entity_poly.type
_entity_poly.pdbx_seq_one_letter_code
_entity_poly.pdbx_strand_id
1 'polypeptide(L)' 'MKRSARCIQMLQLLKARGFLSREELATLLDTNIRNVSEYRKELEEAGYSIISTTGKYGGYQLDASCLFPHP' A
#
# COMPACT_ATOMS: atom_id res chain seq x y z
N MET A 1 8.54 13.76 -7.49
CA MET A 1 8.94 12.36 -7.27
C MET A 1 8.17 11.45 -8.23
N LYS A 2 8.83 10.44 -8.74
CA LYS A 2 8.19 9.52 -9.68
C LYS A 2 7.18 8.63 -8.99
N ARG A 3 6.17 8.22 -9.72
CA ARG A 3 5.10 7.35 -9.22
C ARG A 3 5.63 6.03 -8.67
N SER A 4 6.61 5.43 -9.34
CA SER A 4 7.20 4.18 -8.89
C SER A 4 7.87 4.31 -7.52
N ALA A 5 8.50 5.45 -7.24
CA ALA A 5 9.10 5.70 -5.94
C ALA A 5 8.04 5.76 -4.84
N ARG A 6 6.87 6.32 -5.14
CA ARG A 6 5.74 6.36 -4.19
C ARG A 6 5.21 4.97 -3.91
N CYS A 7 5.11 4.13 -4.93
CA CYS A 7 4.67 2.75 -4.76
C CYS A 7 5.63 1.99 -3.85
N ILE A 8 6.93 2.17 -4.03
CA ILE A 8 7.93 1.51 -3.19
C ILE A 8 7.83 2.00 -1.75
N GLN A 9 7.65 3.31 -1.54
CA GLN A 9 7.46 3.86 -0.20
C GLN A 9 6.22 3.28 0.47
N MET A 10 5.12 3.16 -0.27
CA MET A 10 3.90 2.57 0.26
C MET A 10 4.12 1.12 0.69
N LEU A 11 4.82 0.35 -0.14
CA LEU A 11 5.14 -1.03 0.18
C LEU A 11 5.97 -1.13 1.47
N GLN A 12 6.98 -0.28 1.60
CA GLN A 12 7.82 -0.27 2.79
C GLN A 12 7.04 0.11 4.05
N LEU A 13 6.14 1.08 3.93
CA LEU A 13 5.30 1.49 5.05
C LEU A 13 4.38 0.36 5.50
N LEU A 14 3.78 -0.35 4.55
CA LEU A 14 2.91 -1.46 4.87
C LEU A 14 3.68 -2.63 5.50
N LYS A 15 4.90 -2.87 5.04
CA LYS A 15 5.75 -3.91 5.62
C LYS A 15 6.15 -3.57 7.06
N ALA A 16 6.45 -2.30 7.30
CA ALA A 16 6.90 -1.86 8.62
C ALA A 16 5.77 -1.79 9.64
N ARG A 17 4.60 -1.33 9.21
CA ARG A 17 3.49 -1.05 10.12
C ARG A 17 2.36 -2.08 10.07
N GLY A 18 2.29 -2.86 9.01
CA GLY A 18 1.22 -3.80 8.78
C GLY A 18 0.01 -3.12 8.16
N PHE A 19 -0.92 -2.66 8.99
CA PHE A 19 -2.12 -1.99 8.51
C PHE A 19 -1.97 -0.47 8.61
N LEU A 20 -2.37 0.24 7.56
CA LEU A 20 -2.43 1.70 7.54
C LEU A 20 -3.72 2.13 6.87
N SER A 21 -4.38 3.13 7.45
CA SER A 21 -5.57 3.69 6.83
C SER A 21 -5.17 4.44 5.55
N ARG A 22 -6.16 4.63 4.68
CA ARG A 22 -5.93 5.37 3.44
C ARG A 22 -5.45 6.79 3.72
N GLU A 23 -6.02 7.42 4.75
CA GLU A 23 -5.65 8.77 5.13
C GLU A 23 -4.22 8.83 5.67
N GLU A 24 -3.84 7.86 6.47
CA GLU A 24 -2.48 7.78 6.98
C GLU A 24 -1.47 7.61 5.85
N LEU A 25 -1.77 6.74 4.90
CA LEU A 25 -0.91 6.54 3.74
C LEU A 25 -0.79 7.82 2.91
N ALA A 26 -1.90 8.50 2.70
CA ALA A 26 -1.89 9.75 1.94
C ALA A 26 -1.00 10.79 2.62
N THR A 27 -1.10 10.89 3.93
CA THR A 27 -0.29 11.83 4.71
C THR A 27 1.19 11.46 4.67
N LEU A 28 1.49 10.18 4.90
CA LEU A 28 2.89 9.71 4.93
C LEU A 28 3.55 9.79 3.55
N LEU A 29 2.78 9.62 2.50
CA LEU A 29 3.28 9.69 1.14
C LEU A 29 3.19 11.10 0.54
N ASP A 30 2.68 12.05 1.32
CA ASP A 30 2.49 13.43 0.89
C ASP A 30 1.67 13.50 -0.40
N THR A 31 0.53 12.83 -0.38
CA THR A 31 -0.36 12.74 -1.53
C THR A 31 -1.81 12.68 -1.05
N ASN A 32 -2.73 12.26 -1.92
CA ASN A 32 -4.14 12.13 -1.58
C ASN A 32 -4.60 10.68 -1.66
N ILE A 33 -5.81 10.42 -1.14
CA ILE A 33 -6.37 9.07 -1.08
C ILE A 33 -6.51 8.44 -2.46
N ARG A 34 -6.86 9.25 -3.45
CA ARG A 34 -7.02 8.78 -4.82
C ARG A 34 -5.71 8.20 -5.36
N ASN A 35 -4.61 8.91 -5.12
CA ASN A 35 -3.30 8.45 -5.55
C ASN A 35 -2.87 7.19 -4.81
N VAL A 36 -3.18 7.09 -3.52
CA VAL A 36 -2.91 5.88 -2.74
C VAL A 36 -3.59 4.67 -3.39
N SER A 37 -4.83 4.83 -3.82
CA SER A 37 -5.57 3.78 -4.49
C SER A 37 -4.88 3.34 -5.79
N GLU A 38 -4.36 4.31 -6.53
CA GLU A 38 -3.62 4.02 -7.77
C GLU A 38 -2.32 3.27 -7.48
N TYR A 39 -1.61 3.68 -6.45
CA TYR A 39 -0.37 3.01 -6.05
C TYR A 39 -0.65 1.56 -5.65
N ARG A 40 -1.74 1.32 -4.95
CA ARG A 40 -2.15 -0.03 -4.59
C ARG A 40 -2.36 -0.90 -5.84
N LYS A 41 -3.05 -0.35 -6.83
CA LYS A 41 -3.27 -1.09 -8.07
C LYS A 41 -1.96 -1.47 -8.75
N GLU A 42 -1.01 -0.55 -8.78
CA GLU A 42 0.28 -0.81 -9.40
C GLU A 42 1.06 -1.89 -8.65
N LEU A 43 0.99 -1.87 -7.33
CA LEU A 43 1.64 -2.91 -6.52
C LEU A 43 1.01 -4.28 -6.77
N GLU A 44 -0.31 -4.33 -6.91
CA GLU A 44 -0.99 -5.59 -7.22
C GLU A 44 -0.61 -6.11 -8.59
N GLU A 45 -0.48 -5.23 -9.57
CA GLU A 45 -0.03 -5.61 -10.91
C GLU A 45 1.39 -6.14 -10.88
N ALA A 46 2.20 -5.66 -9.97
CA ALA A 46 3.58 -6.12 -9.80
C ALA A 46 3.67 -7.46 -9.07
N GLY A 47 2.56 -8.00 -8.59
CA GLY A 47 2.53 -9.30 -7.94
C GLY A 47 2.36 -9.27 -6.43
N TYR A 48 2.24 -8.10 -5.83
CA TYR A 48 2.00 -7.99 -4.39
C TYR A 48 0.51 -8.13 -4.09
N SER A 49 0.19 -8.81 -3.02
CA SER A 49 -1.19 -8.97 -2.60
C SER A 49 -1.47 -7.99 -1.46
N ILE A 50 -2.43 -7.10 -1.69
CA ILE A 50 -2.77 -6.07 -0.71
C ILE A 50 -4.23 -6.27 -0.30
N ILE A 51 -4.45 -6.40 1.00
CA ILE A 51 -5.77 -6.58 1.57
C ILE A 51 -6.39 -5.20 1.76
N SER A 52 -7.55 -4.99 1.16
CA SER A 52 -8.29 -3.74 1.29
C SER A 52 -9.42 -3.93 2.29
N THR A 53 -9.53 -3.01 3.23
CA THR A 53 -10.63 -2.97 4.18
C THR A 53 -11.47 -1.74 3.88
N THR A 54 -12.78 -1.91 3.75
CA THR A 54 -13.70 -0.81 3.49
C THR A 54 -14.35 -0.36 4.81
N GLY A 55 -15.00 0.80 4.77
CA GLY A 55 -15.73 1.33 5.89
C GLY A 55 -15.02 2.47 6.59
N LYS A 56 -15.52 2.83 7.77
CA LYS A 56 -15.04 3.97 8.54
C LYS A 56 -13.55 3.89 8.89
N TYR A 57 -13.09 2.69 9.18
CA TYR A 57 -11.68 2.46 9.52
C TYR A 57 -10.95 1.72 8.41
N GLY A 58 -11.38 1.95 7.19
CA GLY A 58 -10.80 1.28 6.03
C GLY A 58 -9.38 1.69 5.73
N GLY A 59 -8.65 0.79 5.15
CA GLY A 59 -7.26 1.02 4.77
C GLY A 59 -6.69 -0.17 4.04
N TYR A 60 -5.37 -0.27 4.05
CA TYR A 60 -4.66 -1.32 3.33
C TYR A 60 -3.69 -2.04 4.24
N GLN A 61 -3.50 -3.32 3.95
CA GLN A 61 -2.57 -4.16 4.66
C GLN A 61 -1.88 -5.06 3.65
N LEU A 62 -0.57 -5.21 3.78
CA LEU A 62 0.17 -6.12 2.92
C LEU A 62 -0.07 -7.55 3.39
N ASP A 63 -0.43 -8.43 2.47
CA ASP A 63 -0.59 -9.85 2.80
C ASP A 63 0.78 -10.43 3.13
N ALA A 64 0.90 -10.99 4.31
CA ALA A 64 2.18 -11.53 4.78
C ALA A 64 2.75 -12.60 3.87
N SER A 65 1.91 -13.34 3.17
CA SER A 65 2.36 -14.38 2.25
C SER A 65 3.15 -13.82 1.08
N CYS A 66 3.00 -12.53 0.78
CA CYS A 66 3.74 -11.88 -0.30
C CYS A 66 5.16 -11.49 0.10
N LEU A 67 5.47 -11.49 1.39
CA LEU A 67 6.77 -11.07 1.88
C LEU A 67 7.82 -12.15 1.71
N PHE A 68 7.40 -13.37 1.47
CA PHE A 68 8.30 -14.51 1.35
C PHE A 68 8.24 -15.02 -0.08
N PRO A 69 9.24 -14.73 -0.91
CA PRO A 69 9.26 -15.25 -2.26
C PRO A 69 9.34 -16.78 -2.22
N HIS A 70 8.52 -17.38 -3.01
CA HIS A 70 8.51 -18.84 -3.09
C HIS A 70 9.62 -19.30 -4.02
N PRO A 71 10.28 -20.37 -3.68
CA PRO A 71 11.29 -20.95 -4.57
C PRO A 71 10.67 -21.46 -5.85
#